data_4c25b2b7b48d0a7f0e0d56c20d69b37f
#
_entry.id   4c25b2b7b48d0a7f0e0d56c20d69b37f
#
_cell.length_a   1.000
_cell.length_b   1.000
_cell.length_c   1.000
_cell.angle_alpha   90.00
_cell.angle_beta   90.00
_cell.angle_gamma   90.00
#
_symmetry.space_group_name_H-M   'P 1'
#
loop_
_entity.id
_entity.type
_entity.pdbx_description
1 polymer ?
#
loop_
_entity_poly.entity_id
_entity_poly.type
_entity_poly.pdbx_seq_one_letter_code
_entity_poly.pdbx_strand_id
1 'polypeptide(L)'
;LGSGGYTSGRLAATEEFNNSFQVVTAGAWASGGNLPTATKSHGGGGTQTAGIASGGQIVPGSIVGETYEYDGSAWTDASADMGNSKLGRASCGTQTANLVAGGQPDTAAVEEYNGTSWAEQTDIPGARDAAGMAGIQTAAIFTGGDYPNGNNNAETFEYDGSSWSDGTDIPTAVRAHTMFGTQSAAVV
;
A
#
# COMPACT_ATOMS: atom_id res chain seq x y z
N LEU A 1 29.76 29.04 2.60
CA LEU A 1 31.08 29.50 2.95
C LEU A 1 30.99 30.79 3.75
N GLY A 2 31.30 30.76 5.05
CA GLY A 2 31.48 31.92 5.89
C GLY A 2 32.95 32.29 5.86
N SER A 3 33.28 33.52 5.61
CA SER A 3 34.69 34.01 5.67
C SER A 3 34.93 34.84 6.93
N GLY A 4 36.11 34.73 7.46
CA GLY A 4 36.58 35.23 8.72
C GLY A 4 36.00 36.54 9.22
N GLY A 5 35.69 36.56 10.50
CA GLY A 5 35.16 37.69 11.22
C GLY A 5 36.26 38.51 11.91
N TYR A 6 35.87 39.65 12.50
CA TYR A 6 36.73 40.50 13.30
C TYR A 6 36.71 40.03 14.75
N THR A 7 37.80 39.45 15.23
CA THR A 7 38.13 39.36 16.65
C THR A 7 39.34 40.27 16.88
N SER A 8 40.07 40.19 17.99
CA SER A 8 41.28 40.92 18.26
C SER A 8 42.45 40.66 17.29
N GLY A 9 42.23 39.93 16.19
CA GLY A 9 43.11 39.67 15.09
C GLY A 9 42.34 39.20 13.85
N ARG A 10 42.93 39.38 12.64
CA ARG A 10 42.33 38.84 11.41
C ARG A 10 42.40 37.32 11.42
N LEU A 11 41.27 36.65 11.38
CA LEU A 11 41.20 35.21 11.20
C LEU A 11 41.21 34.88 9.69
N ALA A 12 42.17 34.10 9.26
CA ALA A 12 42.24 33.53 7.92
C ALA A 12 41.46 32.19 7.84
N ALA A 13 40.72 31.85 8.88
CA ALA A 13 39.94 30.63 8.87
C ALA A 13 38.65 30.82 8.03
N THR A 14 38.48 29.93 7.07
CA THR A 14 37.21 29.75 6.37
C THR A 14 36.45 28.59 6.99
N GLU A 15 35.27 28.83 7.41
CA GLU A 15 34.35 27.77 7.86
C GLU A 15 33.42 27.39 6.71
N GLU A 16 33.39 26.11 6.35
CA GLU A 16 32.40 25.58 5.44
C GLU A 16 31.10 25.29 6.22
N PHE A 17 30.08 26.09 5.97
CA PHE A 17 28.73 25.76 6.38
C PHE A 17 28.18 24.75 5.37
N ASN A 18 28.35 23.46 5.69
CA ASN A 18 27.81 22.37 4.89
C ASN A 18 26.35 22.13 5.27
N ASN A 19 25.49 23.08 4.94
CA ASN A 19 24.06 22.84 4.93
C ASN A 19 23.71 22.30 3.55
N SER A 20 23.50 21.00 3.45
CA SER A 20 22.84 20.43 2.28
C SER A 20 21.42 20.97 2.25
N PHE A 21 21.23 22.10 1.57
CA PHE A 21 19.89 22.49 1.17
C PHE A 21 19.37 21.37 0.27
N GLN A 22 18.52 20.54 0.80
CA GLN A 22 17.59 19.82 -0.07
C GLN A 22 16.78 20.92 -0.76
N VAL A 23 17.11 21.17 -2.00
CA VAL A 23 16.19 21.90 -2.87
C VAL A 23 14.97 20.99 -2.94
N VAL A 24 13.97 21.30 -2.13
CA VAL A 24 12.65 20.70 -2.31
C VAL A 24 12.16 21.28 -3.63
N THR A 25 12.47 20.60 -4.71
CA THR A 25 11.79 20.86 -5.97
C THR A 25 10.31 20.63 -5.66
N ALA A 26 9.50 21.66 -5.86
CA ALA A 26 8.07 21.53 -5.63
C ALA A 26 7.59 20.28 -6.39
N GLY A 27 7.02 19.34 -5.67
CA GLY A 27 6.47 18.13 -6.27
C GLY A 27 5.43 18.55 -7.32
N ALA A 28 5.55 18.01 -8.51
CA ALA A 28 4.58 18.24 -9.58
C ALA A 28 3.96 16.90 -9.97
N TRP A 29 2.64 16.89 -10.15
CA TRP A 29 1.95 15.75 -10.72
C TRP A 29 2.14 15.77 -12.24
N ALA A 30 2.52 14.63 -12.80
CA ALA A 30 2.58 14.39 -14.23
C ALA A 30 1.71 13.19 -14.58
N SER A 31 1.16 13.18 -15.79
CA SER A 31 0.42 12.01 -16.29
C SER A 31 1.39 10.84 -16.50
N GLY A 32 1.06 9.69 -15.94
CA GLY A 32 1.72 8.41 -16.20
C GLY A 32 0.97 7.60 -17.27
N GLY A 33 1.41 6.35 -17.50
CA GLY A 33 0.69 5.40 -18.33
C GLY A 33 -0.69 5.06 -17.76
N ASN A 34 -1.65 4.79 -18.63
CA ASN A 34 -2.97 4.33 -18.22
C ASN A 34 -2.97 2.82 -17.96
N LEU A 35 -3.81 2.35 -17.03
CA LEU A 35 -4.14 0.93 -16.93
C LEU A 35 -4.72 0.44 -18.26
N PRO A 36 -4.39 -0.78 -18.69
CA PRO A 36 -4.94 -1.38 -19.92
C PRO A 36 -6.47 -1.45 -19.90
N THR A 37 -7.05 -1.75 -18.75
CA THR A 37 -8.50 -1.76 -18.55
C THR A 37 -8.88 -0.76 -17.46
N ALA A 38 -9.91 0.04 -17.68
CA ALA A 38 -10.42 1.00 -16.69
C ALA A 38 -11.11 0.25 -15.54
N THR A 39 -10.47 0.22 -14.40
CA THR A 39 -10.96 -0.42 -13.18
C THR A 39 -11.11 0.58 -12.02
N LYS A 40 -11.97 0.28 -11.09
CA LYS A 40 -12.13 0.98 -9.80
C LYS A 40 -11.98 0.02 -8.63
N SER A 41 -11.64 0.56 -7.45
CA SER A 41 -11.56 -0.20 -6.19
C SER A 41 -10.62 -1.41 -6.26
N HIS A 42 -9.54 -1.30 -7.00
CA HIS A 42 -8.44 -2.27 -7.04
C HIS A 42 -7.53 -2.12 -5.82
N GLY A 43 -6.85 -3.20 -5.43
CA GLY A 43 -5.71 -3.15 -4.52
C GLY A 43 -4.47 -2.60 -5.23
N GLY A 44 -3.52 -2.10 -4.47
CA GLY A 44 -2.27 -1.59 -5.04
C GLY A 44 -1.11 -1.60 -4.08
N GLY A 45 0.10 -1.59 -4.62
CA GLY A 45 1.35 -1.57 -3.86
C GLY A 45 2.54 -1.17 -4.72
N GLY A 46 3.73 -1.19 -4.10
CA GLY A 46 4.97 -0.90 -4.81
C GLY A 46 5.46 0.53 -4.71
N THR A 47 6.21 0.95 -5.71
CA THR A 47 6.85 2.26 -5.81
C THR A 47 6.45 2.98 -7.10
N GLN A 48 6.87 4.24 -7.26
CA GLN A 48 6.64 5.01 -8.48
C GLN A 48 7.18 4.35 -9.76
N THR A 49 8.22 3.54 -9.64
CA THR A 49 8.88 2.88 -10.79
C THR A 49 8.66 1.37 -10.84
N ALA A 50 7.94 0.81 -9.88
CA ALA A 50 7.61 -0.61 -9.79
C ALA A 50 6.32 -0.77 -8.98
N GLY A 51 5.17 -0.54 -9.61
CA GLY A 51 3.85 -0.59 -9.00
C GLY A 51 3.08 -1.84 -9.40
N ILE A 52 2.13 -2.23 -8.56
CA ILE A 52 1.15 -3.29 -8.85
C ILE A 52 -0.26 -2.76 -8.60
N ALA A 53 -1.19 -3.15 -9.46
CA ALA A 53 -2.62 -2.96 -9.26
C ALA A 53 -3.33 -4.29 -9.52
N SER A 54 -4.22 -4.71 -8.62
CA SER A 54 -4.84 -6.02 -8.70
C SER A 54 -6.31 -6.02 -8.31
N GLY A 55 -7.10 -6.80 -9.02
CA GLY A 55 -8.54 -6.94 -8.83
C GLY A 55 -9.33 -5.68 -9.16
N GLY A 56 -10.45 -5.52 -8.49
CA GLY A 56 -11.34 -4.38 -8.67
C GLY A 56 -12.53 -4.66 -9.58
N GLN A 57 -13.12 -3.62 -10.12
CA GLN A 57 -14.29 -3.72 -10.97
C GLN A 57 -14.10 -2.95 -12.27
N ILE A 58 -14.26 -3.61 -13.39
CA ILE A 58 -14.35 -2.97 -14.71
C ILE A 58 -15.64 -2.14 -14.78
N VAL A 59 -15.56 -0.91 -15.25
CA VAL A 59 -16.72 -0.02 -15.36
C VAL A 59 -17.34 -0.17 -16.77
N PRO A 60 -18.65 -0.50 -16.87
CA PRO A 60 -19.69 -0.51 -15.84
C PRO A 60 -20.00 -1.88 -15.20
N GLY A 61 -19.13 -2.88 -15.18
CA GLY A 61 -19.65 -4.21 -14.94
C GLY A 61 -18.92 -5.13 -13.97
N SER A 62 -18.08 -6.03 -14.50
CA SER A 62 -17.62 -7.24 -13.81
C SER A 62 -16.57 -6.99 -12.74
N ILE A 63 -16.63 -7.72 -11.62
CA ILE A 63 -15.52 -7.83 -10.67
C ILE A 63 -14.49 -8.77 -11.29
N VAL A 64 -13.22 -8.38 -11.23
CA VAL A 64 -12.12 -9.06 -11.91
C VAL A 64 -10.96 -9.35 -10.96
N GLY A 65 -10.13 -10.33 -11.33
CA GLY A 65 -8.90 -10.67 -10.63
C GLY A 65 -7.65 -10.18 -11.37
N GLU A 66 -7.81 -9.40 -12.42
CA GLU A 66 -6.72 -8.93 -13.27
C GLU A 66 -5.60 -8.26 -12.47
N THR A 67 -4.38 -8.54 -12.85
CA THR A 67 -3.17 -7.99 -12.22
C THR A 67 -2.37 -7.21 -13.26
N TYR A 68 -2.01 -5.99 -12.91
CA TYR A 68 -1.21 -5.10 -13.74
C TYR A 68 0.06 -4.69 -13.04
N GLU A 69 1.16 -4.66 -13.76
CA GLU A 69 2.47 -4.23 -13.30
C GLU A 69 2.92 -2.94 -14.00
N TYR A 70 3.47 -2.00 -13.23
CA TYR A 70 3.99 -0.71 -13.69
C TYR A 70 5.51 -0.68 -13.65
N ASP A 71 6.14 -0.32 -14.76
CA ASP A 71 7.60 -0.26 -14.91
C ASP A 71 8.20 1.15 -14.74
N GLY A 72 7.40 2.13 -14.32
CA GLY A 72 7.77 3.54 -14.23
C GLY A 72 7.35 4.37 -15.45
N SER A 73 6.84 3.71 -16.51
CA SER A 73 6.38 4.37 -17.74
C SER A 73 5.03 3.85 -18.22
N ALA A 74 4.81 2.55 -18.15
CA ALA A 74 3.62 1.89 -18.65
C ALA A 74 3.13 0.80 -17.69
N TRP A 75 1.81 0.54 -17.75
CA TRP A 75 1.19 -0.61 -17.12
C TRP A 75 1.10 -1.75 -18.13
N THR A 76 1.48 -2.93 -17.71
CA THR A 76 1.35 -4.18 -18.48
C THR A 76 0.51 -5.19 -17.73
N ASP A 77 -0.20 -6.00 -18.45
CA ASP A 77 -0.96 -7.12 -17.91
C ASP A 77 0.02 -8.19 -17.41
N ALA A 78 -0.09 -8.55 -16.12
CA ALA A 78 0.70 -9.65 -15.57
C ALA A 78 0.15 -10.99 -16.07
N SER A 79 1.02 -11.99 -16.15
CA SER A 79 0.64 -13.30 -16.68
C SER A 79 -0.25 -14.14 -15.76
N ALA A 80 -0.51 -13.66 -14.54
CA ALA A 80 -1.30 -14.38 -13.54
C ALA A 80 -2.25 -13.44 -12.80
N ASP A 81 -3.52 -13.81 -12.82
CA ASP A 81 -4.59 -13.13 -12.09
C ASP A 81 -4.84 -13.78 -10.74
N MET A 82 -5.44 -13.00 -9.83
CA MET A 82 -5.90 -13.51 -8.53
C MET A 82 -6.95 -14.61 -8.72
N GLY A 83 -6.86 -15.66 -7.92
CA GLY A 83 -7.86 -16.73 -7.88
C GLY A 83 -9.21 -16.26 -7.37
N ASN A 84 -9.21 -15.25 -6.51
CA ASN A 84 -10.40 -14.73 -5.86
C ASN A 84 -10.70 -13.29 -6.30
N SER A 85 -11.48 -13.14 -7.37
CA SER A 85 -11.86 -11.82 -7.92
C SER A 85 -12.71 -11.02 -6.92
N LYS A 86 -12.21 -9.89 -6.45
CA LYS A 86 -12.85 -8.99 -5.48
C LYS A 86 -12.54 -7.53 -5.78
N LEU A 87 -13.37 -6.64 -5.25
CA LEU A 87 -13.11 -5.20 -5.22
C LEU A 87 -12.99 -4.71 -3.77
N GLY A 88 -12.39 -3.54 -3.55
CA GLY A 88 -12.26 -2.96 -2.21
C GLY A 88 -11.38 -3.74 -1.26
N ARG A 89 -10.38 -4.48 -1.80
CA ARG A 89 -9.40 -5.23 -1.00
C ARG A 89 -8.38 -4.29 -0.36
N ALA A 90 -8.02 -4.60 0.88
CA ALA A 90 -6.83 -4.02 1.47
C ALA A 90 -5.58 -4.64 0.84
N SER A 91 -4.54 -3.84 0.61
CA SER A 91 -3.33 -4.28 -0.07
C SER A 91 -2.09 -3.59 0.49
N CYS A 92 -0.98 -4.33 0.59
CA CYS A 92 0.33 -3.77 0.92
C CYS A 92 1.46 -4.58 0.27
N GLY A 93 2.69 -4.06 0.34
CA GLY A 93 3.88 -4.72 -0.19
C GLY A 93 4.44 -4.07 -1.44
N THR A 94 5.23 -4.84 -2.19
CA THR A 94 5.91 -4.41 -3.41
C THR A 94 5.26 -5.00 -4.65
N GLN A 95 5.73 -4.61 -5.85
CA GLN A 95 5.30 -5.19 -7.11
C GLN A 95 5.49 -6.72 -7.15
N THR A 96 6.61 -7.22 -6.62
CA THR A 96 6.97 -8.65 -6.67
C THR A 96 6.72 -9.41 -5.36
N ALA A 97 6.16 -8.76 -4.35
CA ALA A 97 5.79 -9.36 -3.07
C ALA A 97 4.61 -8.56 -2.48
N ASN A 98 3.41 -8.83 -2.99
CA ASN A 98 2.19 -8.12 -2.62
C ASN A 98 1.25 -9.03 -1.83
N LEU A 99 0.57 -8.45 -0.84
CA LEU A 99 -0.44 -9.09 -0.02
C LEU A 99 -1.76 -8.37 -0.23
N VAL A 100 -2.83 -9.14 -0.44
CA VAL A 100 -4.21 -8.62 -0.51
C VAL A 100 -5.11 -9.40 0.43
N ALA A 101 -6.05 -8.71 1.09
CA ALA A 101 -6.95 -9.32 2.04
C ALA A 101 -8.35 -8.71 2.00
N GLY A 102 -9.37 -9.53 2.30
CA GLY A 102 -10.76 -9.09 2.32
C GLY A 102 -11.32 -8.73 0.96
N GLY A 103 -12.34 -7.90 0.93
CA GLY A 103 -12.96 -7.36 -0.29
C GLY A 103 -14.43 -7.69 -0.47
N GLN A 104 -15.05 -7.08 -1.47
CA GLN A 104 -16.47 -7.20 -1.75
C GLN A 104 -16.73 -8.08 -3.00
N PRO A 105 -17.73 -9.01 -2.99
CA PRO A 105 -18.55 -9.38 -1.83
C PRO A 105 -17.69 -9.83 -0.64
N ASP A 106 -18.18 -9.56 0.58
CA ASP A 106 -17.41 -9.76 1.81
C ASP A 106 -16.72 -11.12 1.87
N THR A 107 -15.42 -11.08 2.08
CA THR A 107 -14.59 -12.27 2.16
C THR A 107 -13.50 -12.11 3.22
N ALA A 108 -13.06 -13.24 3.77
CA ALA A 108 -11.87 -13.31 4.61
C ALA A 108 -10.60 -13.68 3.82
N ALA A 109 -10.75 -13.98 2.54
CA ALA A 109 -9.69 -14.51 1.70
C ALA A 109 -8.46 -13.59 1.63
N VAL A 110 -7.31 -14.22 1.70
CA VAL A 110 -5.99 -13.59 1.61
C VAL A 110 -5.20 -14.24 0.48
N GLU A 111 -4.56 -13.44 -0.35
CA GLU A 111 -3.71 -13.93 -1.42
C GLU A 111 -2.38 -13.17 -1.43
N GLU A 112 -1.32 -13.89 -1.74
CA GLU A 112 0.04 -13.37 -1.91
C GLU A 112 0.51 -13.50 -3.35
N TYR A 113 1.12 -12.43 -3.84
CA TYR A 113 1.80 -12.37 -5.15
C TYR A 113 3.31 -12.47 -4.97
N ASN A 114 3.95 -13.33 -5.75
CA ASN A 114 5.40 -13.55 -5.69
C ASN A 114 6.17 -12.96 -6.89
N GLY A 115 5.52 -12.09 -7.67
CA GLY A 115 6.09 -11.54 -8.93
C GLY A 115 5.76 -12.38 -10.17
N THR A 116 5.07 -13.51 -10.01
CA THR A 116 4.74 -14.42 -11.15
C THR A 116 3.38 -15.07 -11.00
N SER A 117 2.93 -15.30 -9.77
CA SER A 117 1.68 -16.00 -9.47
C SER A 117 1.10 -15.57 -8.13
N TRP A 118 -0.20 -15.74 -8.00
CA TRP A 118 -0.93 -15.59 -6.74
C TRP A 118 -1.08 -16.94 -6.04
N ALA A 119 -1.05 -16.93 -4.72
CA ALA A 119 -1.31 -18.10 -3.87
C ALA A 119 -2.22 -17.69 -2.71
N GLU A 120 -3.23 -18.54 -2.44
CA GLU A 120 -4.08 -18.38 -1.25
C GLU A 120 -3.27 -18.61 0.02
N GLN A 121 -3.57 -17.79 1.04
CA GLN A 121 -2.96 -17.84 2.36
C GLN A 121 -4.04 -18.01 3.44
N THR A 122 -3.62 -18.05 4.71
CA THR A 122 -4.53 -18.11 5.85
C THR A 122 -5.45 -16.88 5.86
N ASP A 123 -6.74 -17.12 5.91
CA ASP A 123 -7.79 -16.09 5.95
C ASP A 123 -7.64 -15.15 7.15
N ILE A 124 -8.06 -13.88 6.99
CA ILE A 124 -8.27 -12.98 8.14
C ILE A 124 -9.37 -13.53 9.05
N PRO A 125 -9.34 -13.23 10.36
CA PRO A 125 -10.32 -13.79 11.32
C PRO A 125 -11.79 -13.47 11.06
N GLY A 126 -12.09 -12.51 10.17
CA GLY A 126 -13.48 -12.16 9.82
C GLY A 126 -13.59 -11.51 8.45
N ALA A 127 -14.59 -11.94 7.68
CA ALA A 127 -14.86 -11.38 6.35
C ALA A 127 -15.21 -9.90 6.44
N ARG A 128 -14.54 -9.06 5.63
CA ARG A 128 -14.79 -7.62 5.55
C ARG A 128 -14.24 -7.01 4.28
N ASP A 129 -14.83 -5.87 3.91
CA ASP A 129 -14.35 -5.04 2.80
C ASP A 129 -13.88 -3.66 3.27
N ALA A 130 -13.35 -2.87 2.35
CA ALA A 130 -12.96 -1.48 2.57
C ALA A 130 -12.09 -1.23 3.84
N ALA A 131 -11.30 -2.22 4.23
CA ALA A 131 -10.32 -2.12 5.30
C ALA A 131 -9.03 -1.45 4.82
N GLY A 132 -8.20 -0.98 5.77
CA GLY A 132 -6.85 -0.51 5.50
C GLY A 132 -5.80 -1.58 5.78
N MET A 133 -4.67 -1.53 5.06
CA MET A 133 -3.52 -2.39 5.31
C MET A 133 -2.21 -1.63 5.06
N ALA A 134 -1.20 -1.88 5.89
CA ALA A 134 0.15 -1.34 5.73
C ALA A 134 1.20 -2.40 6.08
N GLY A 135 2.44 -2.18 5.66
CA GLY A 135 3.55 -3.09 5.89
C GLY A 135 4.06 -3.76 4.62
N ILE A 136 4.57 -4.96 4.78
CA ILE A 136 5.09 -5.82 3.71
C ILE A 136 4.41 -7.19 3.75
N GLN A 137 4.56 -7.98 2.70
CA GLN A 137 3.92 -9.31 2.56
C GLN A 137 4.13 -10.23 3.78
N THR A 138 5.30 -10.18 4.43
CA THR A 138 5.64 -11.02 5.58
C THR A 138 5.50 -10.34 6.94
N ALA A 139 5.05 -9.10 6.99
CA ALA A 139 4.81 -8.33 8.21
C ALA A 139 3.82 -7.19 7.90
N ALA A 140 2.53 -7.50 7.96
CA ALA A 140 1.47 -6.55 7.64
C ALA A 140 0.55 -6.29 8.84
N ILE A 141 -0.06 -5.12 8.85
CA ILE A 141 -1.12 -4.74 9.77
C ILE A 141 -2.38 -4.43 8.97
N PHE A 142 -3.50 -5.03 9.35
CA PHE A 142 -4.81 -4.87 8.73
C PHE A 142 -5.79 -4.34 9.78
N THR A 143 -6.56 -3.29 9.46
CA THR A 143 -7.46 -2.70 10.44
C THR A 143 -8.74 -2.16 9.82
N GLY A 144 -9.78 -2.08 10.65
CA GLY A 144 -11.06 -1.50 10.28
C GLY A 144 -11.82 -2.29 9.24
N GLY A 145 -12.49 -1.57 8.35
CA GLY A 145 -13.32 -2.14 7.29
C GLY A 145 -14.79 -2.28 7.69
N ASP A 146 -15.54 -2.89 6.82
CA ASP A 146 -16.98 -3.12 6.97
C ASP A 146 -17.27 -4.61 7.12
N TYR A 147 -18.15 -4.96 8.03
CA TYR A 147 -18.68 -6.32 8.13
C TYR A 147 -19.81 -6.52 7.12
N PRO A 148 -20.19 -7.78 6.81
CA PRO A 148 -21.34 -8.10 5.95
C PRO A 148 -22.67 -7.47 6.38
N ASN A 149 -22.77 -7.01 7.62
CA ASN A 149 -23.95 -6.32 8.15
C ASN A 149 -23.93 -4.80 7.97
N GLY A 150 -22.88 -4.24 7.32
CA GLY A 150 -22.71 -2.81 7.06
C GLY A 150 -22.22 -1.99 8.25
N ASN A 151 -21.68 -2.62 9.30
CA ASN A 151 -21.13 -1.94 10.45
C ASN A 151 -19.62 -1.77 10.33
N ASN A 152 -19.13 -0.54 10.49
CA ASN A 152 -17.71 -0.26 10.57
C ASN A 152 -17.05 -1.01 11.72
N ASN A 153 -15.80 -1.36 11.55
CA ASN A 153 -15.00 -2.11 12.49
C ASN A 153 -13.79 -1.30 12.99
N ALA A 154 -13.28 -1.65 14.17
CA ALA A 154 -12.06 -1.09 14.76
C ALA A 154 -10.98 -2.16 14.96
N GLU A 155 -11.30 -3.43 14.74
CA GLU A 155 -10.38 -4.54 14.97
C GLU A 155 -9.12 -4.42 14.12
N THR A 156 -8.02 -4.83 14.74
CA THR A 156 -6.71 -4.84 14.11
C THR A 156 -6.13 -6.24 14.15
N PHE A 157 -5.56 -6.67 13.04
CA PHE A 157 -4.86 -7.94 12.92
C PHE A 157 -3.45 -7.72 12.40
N GLU A 158 -2.51 -8.50 12.92
CA GLU A 158 -1.11 -8.52 12.50
C GLU A 158 -0.80 -9.84 11.78
N TYR A 159 -0.16 -9.74 10.62
CA TYR A 159 0.27 -10.86 9.79
C TYR A 159 1.77 -11.09 9.90
N ASP A 160 2.19 -12.33 10.13
CA ASP A 160 3.60 -12.72 10.28
C ASP A 160 4.20 -13.37 9.02
N GLY A 161 3.47 -13.38 7.90
CA GLY A 161 3.83 -14.08 6.66
C GLY A 161 3.23 -15.48 6.54
N SER A 162 2.44 -15.91 7.54
CA SER A 162 1.78 -17.25 7.53
C SER A 162 0.45 -17.26 8.27
N SER A 163 0.30 -16.44 9.30
CA SER A 163 -0.88 -16.43 10.16
C SER A 163 -1.21 -15.02 10.66
N TRP A 164 -2.46 -14.84 11.07
CA TRP A 164 -2.97 -13.61 11.66
C TRP A 164 -3.09 -13.75 13.17
N SER A 165 -2.74 -12.70 13.89
CA SER A 165 -2.95 -12.56 15.33
C SER A 165 -3.68 -11.25 15.65
N ASP A 166 -4.40 -11.21 16.78
CA ASP A 166 -5.08 -10.00 17.23
C ASP A 166 -4.05 -8.93 17.61
N GLY A 167 -4.22 -7.73 17.06
CA GLY A 167 -3.49 -6.52 17.42
C GLY A 167 -4.29 -5.63 18.36
N THR A 168 -3.76 -4.45 18.64
CA THR A 168 -4.50 -3.42 19.39
C THR A 168 -5.44 -2.68 18.46
N ASP A 169 -6.72 -2.66 18.78
CA ASP A 169 -7.74 -2.00 17.99
C ASP A 169 -7.52 -0.50 17.85
N ILE A 170 -7.90 0.05 16.71
CA ILE A 170 -7.93 1.50 16.52
C ILE A 170 -9.03 2.13 17.37
N PRO A 171 -8.84 3.38 17.84
CA PRO A 171 -9.80 4.02 18.77
C PRO A 171 -11.20 4.24 18.21
N THR A 172 -11.34 4.29 16.89
CA THR A 172 -12.62 4.57 16.21
C THR A 172 -12.82 3.60 15.06
N ALA A 173 -13.99 2.98 15.00
CA ALA A 173 -14.38 2.10 13.91
C ALA A 173 -14.48 2.89 12.58
N VAL A 174 -13.72 2.49 11.58
CA VAL A 174 -13.62 3.16 10.28
C VAL A 174 -13.65 2.17 9.12
N ARG A 175 -14.03 2.65 7.95
CA ARG A 175 -13.93 1.95 6.67
C ARG A 175 -13.47 2.90 5.57
N ALA A 176 -13.09 2.36 4.42
CA ALA A 176 -12.69 3.10 3.23
C ALA A 176 -11.55 4.12 3.53
N HIS A 177 -10.64 3.72 4.37
CA HIS A 177 -9.48 4.51 4.79
C HIS A 177 -8.21 3.98 4.16
N THR A 178 -7.17 4.81 4.18
CA THR A 178 -5.84 4.45 3.70
C THR A 178 -4.90 4.32 4.88
N MET A 179 -4.04 3.32 4.84
CA MET A 179 -2.95 3.14 5.78
C MET A 179 -1.59 3.25 5.08
N PHE A 180 -0.60 3.68 5.83
CA PHE A 180 0.80 3.68 5.39
C PHE A 180 1.73 3.47 6.57
N GLY A 181 2.93 2.97 6.31
CA GLY A 181 3.91 2.64 7.33
C GLY A 181 4.32 1.18 7.33
N THR A 182 4.84 0.73 8.46
CA THR A 182 5.21 -0.67 8.72
C THR A 182 4.21 -1.30 9.70
N GLN A 183 4.25 -2.62 9.87
CA GLN A 183 3.41 -3.31 10.85
C GLN A 183 3.51 -2.69 12.25
N SER A 184 4.72 -2.34 12.70
CA SER A 184 4.96 -1.80 14.05
C SER A 184 4.86 -0.27 14.15
N ALA A 185 4.68 0.43 13.03
CA ALA A 185 4.61 1.89 12.96
C ALA A 185 3.73 2.31 11.78
N ALA A 186 2.43 2.08 11.90
CA ALA A 186 1.43 2.44 10.90
C ALA A 186 0.62 3.67 11.32
N VAL A 187 0.11 4.38 10.32
CA VAL A 187 -0.82 5.51 10.48
C VAL A 187 -2.09 5.22 9.69
N VAL A 188 -3.23 5.49 10.31
CA VAL A 188 -4.59 5.38 9.76
C VAL A 188 -5.11 6.76 9.44
#